data_5c86f85d2eca48d5d4b092ba4173cacc
#
_entry.id   5c86f85d2eca48d5d4b092ba4173cacc
#
_cell.length_a   1.000
_cell.length_b   1.000
_cell.length_c   1.000
_cell.angle_alpha   90.00
_cell.angle_beta   90.00
_cell.angle_gamma   90.00
#
_symmetry.space_group_name_H-M   'P 1'
#
loop_
_entity.id
_entity.type
_entity.pdbx_description
1 polymer ?
#
loop_
_entity_poly.entity_id
_entity_poly.type
_entity_poly.pdbx_seq_one_letter_code
_entity_poly.pdbx_strand_id
1 'polypeptide(L)'
;MRTEGTVLGLRERKKRATRRALAEAAVRLAAEHGAENVTVEAISEAAGVSPRTFFNYFDTHDDAFVMIDRDVGERVRRAVREAPAGRPPLEVVREAFAAELMNVEEQQEIWRLRATVLQRSPHLLVRGMGAHIADEIALAGAIAGRAGAATPTVPPTGRRRPPCAERPAPGPFPDTSHLDLYPKLLASVANTAVRVSAEHWCAQAQAETPSPAAFLEIFHDVFDQLAAGLPQPQPGDRPSKDSRRTP
;
A
#
# COMPACT_ATOMS: atom_id res chain seq x y z
N MET A 1 -26.49 15.71 -12.91
CA MET A 1 -25.91 15.62 -11.56
C MET A 1 -24.40 15.72 -11.73
N ARG A 2 -23.81 16.83 -11.29
CA ARG A 2 -22.36 17.04 -11.35
C ARG A 2 -21.71 16.22 -10.23
N THR A 3 -20.86 15.28 -10.59
CA THR A 3 -19.94 14.63 -9.67
C THR A 3 -18.96 15.67 -9.17
N GLU A 4 -19.14 16.14 -7.94
CA GLU A 4 -18.16 16.95 -7.22
C GLU A 4 -16.97 16.05 -6.85
N GLY A 5 -16.02 15.96 -7.76
CA GLY A 5 -14.66 15.50 -7.43
C GLY A 5 -14.10 16.49 -6.41
N THR A 6 -13.79 16.02 -5.21
CA THR A 6 -13.19 16.83 -4.13
C THR A 6 -11.90 17.45 -4.65
N VAL A 7 -11.95 18.73 -5.00
CA VAL A 7 -10.76 19.49 -5.43
C VAL A 7 -9.82 19.59 -4.24
N LEU A 8 -8.76 18.80 -4.26
CA LEU A 8 -7.68 18.87 -3.27
C LEU A 8 -7.20 20.32 -3.13
N GLY A 9 -7.17 20.82 -1.90
CA GLY A 9 -6.70 22.17 -1.62
C GLY A 9 -5.27 22.40 -2.14
N LEU A 10 -4.91 23.65 -2.45
CA LEU A 10 -3.59 24.02 -2.98
C LEU A 10 -2.44 23.50 -2.10
N ARG A 11 -2.63 23.48 -0.78
CA ARG A 11 -1.65 22.99 0.20
C ARG A 11 -1.40 21.49 0.02
N GLU A 12 -2.46 20.71 -0.16
CA GLU A 12 -2.36 19.27 -0.35
C GLU A 12 -1.71 18.91 -1.68
N ARG A 13 -2.06 19.63 -2.75
CA ARG A 13 -1.39 19.47 -4.06
C ARG A 13 0.11 19.78 -3.98
N LYS A 14 0.51 20.84 -3.29
CA LYS A 14 1.93 21.17 -3.07
C LYS A 14 2.63 20.09 -2.24
N LYS A 15 1.99 19.60 -1.18
CA LYS A 15 2.52 18.51 -0.35
C LYS A 15 2.82 17.26 -1.19
N ARG A 16 1.86 16.82 -1.99
CA ARG A 16 2.01 15.67 -2.90
C ARG A 16 3.10 15.90 -3.96
N ALA A 17 3.15 17.09 -4.56
CA ALA A 17 4.16 17.42 -5.55
C ALA A 17 5.58 17.37 -4.97
N THR A 18 5.80 17.95 -3.79
CA THR A 18 7.12 17.91 -3.12
C THR A 18 7.51 16.49 -2.75
N ARG A 19 6.56 15.70 -2.20
CA ARG A 19 6.82 14.29 -1.87
C ARG A 19 7.21 13.49 -3.11
N ARG A 20 6.48 13.67 -4.22
CA ARG A 20 6.78 13.02 -5.50
C ARG A 20 8.17 13.41 -5.99
N ALA A 21 8.52 14.69 -5.99
CA ALA A 21 9.84 15.14 -6.42
C ALA A 21 10.98 14.51 -5.60
N LEU A 22 10.80 14.38 -4.28
CA LEU A 22 11.76 13.69 -3.41
C LEU A 22 11.88 12.20 -3.74
N ALA A 23 10.76 11.50 -3.93
CA ALA A 23 10.76 10.07 -4.29
C ALA A 23 11.40 9.82 -5.67
N GLU A 24 11.08 10.67 -6.66
CA GLU A 24 11.70 10.60 -8.00
C GLU A 24 13.22 10.83 -7.94
N ALA A 25 13.66 11.85 -7.20
CA ALA A 25 15.08 12.12 -6.99
C ALA A 25 15.80 10.94 -6.34
N ALA A 26 15.20 10.37 -5.27
CA ALA A 26 15.74 9.21 -4.59
C ALA A 26 15.90 8.01 -5.53
N VAL A 27 14.86 7.68 -6.30
CA VAL A 27 14.89 6.54 -7.23
C VAL A 27 15.90 6.74 -8.35
N ARG A 28 16.04 7.94 -8.92
CA ARG A 28 17.04 8.24 -9.96
C ARG A 28 18.45 8.07 -9.41
N LEU A 29 18.76 8.67 -8.26
CA LEU A 29 20.07 8.54 -7.62
C LEU A 29 20.37 7.09 -7.26
N ALA A 30 19.39 6.34 -6.73
CA ALA A 30 19.59 4.93 -6.39
C ALA A 30 19.80 4.04 -7.62
N ALA A 31 19.16 4.34 -8.74
CA ALA A 31 19.36 3.61 -9.98
C ALA A 31 20.79 3.80 -10.54
N GLU A 32 21.38 4.99 -10.34
CA GLU A 32 22.73 5.35 -10.81
C GLU A 32 23.81 4.87 -9.84
N HIS A 33 23.63 5.05 -8.54
CA HIS A 33 24.70 4.90 -7.53
C HIS A 33 24.51 3.70 -6.60
N GLY A 34 23.34 3.03 -6.63
CA GLY A 34 22.93 2.05 -5.61
C GLY A 34 22.23 2.74 -4.43
N ALA A 35 21.20 2.09 -3.89
CA ALA A 35 20.38 2.68 -2.82
C ALA A 35 21.18 2.95 -1.54
N GLU A 36 22.18 2.10 -1.25
CA GLU A 36 23.07 2.20 -0.11
C GLU A 36 24.02 3.41 -0.15
N ASN A 37 24.26 3.99 -1.33
CA ASN A 37 25.16 5.12 -1.53
C ASN A 37 24.43 6.45 -1.63
N VAL A 38 23.08 6.45 -1.55
CA VAL A 38 22.27 7.67 -1.65
C VAL A 38 22.05 8.26 -0.26
N THR A 39 22.28 9.57 -0.11
CA THR A 39 22.08 10.27 1.17
C THR A 39 20.83 11.16 1.13
N VAL A 40 20.30 11.50 2.30
CA VAL A 40 19.19 12.45 2.42
C VAL A 40 19.56 13.81 1.85
N GLU A 41 20.81 14.23 2.01
CA GLU A 41 21.33 15.48 1.50
C GLU A 41 21.29 15.49 -0.02
N ALA A 42 21.78 14.43 -0.69
CA ALA A 42 21.77 14.31 -2.14
C ALA A 42 20.34 14.27 -2.70
N ILE A 43 19.42 13.54 -2.06
CA ILE A 43 18.00 13.50 -2.44
C ILE A 43 17.38 14.89 -2.33
N SER A 44 17.65 15.59 -1.22
CA SER A 44 17.08 16.92 -0.96
C SER A 44 17.59 17.96 -1.94
N GLU A 45 18.89 17.94 -2.24
CA GLU A 45 19.52 18.82 -3.23
C GLU A 45 18.92 18.59 -4.62
N ALA A 46 18.82 17.34 -5.06
CA ALA A 46 18.24 16.97 -6.35
C ALA A 46 16.77 17.37 -6.48
N ALA A 47 16.01 17.36 -5.37
CA ALA A 47 14.62 17.79 -5.32
C ALA A 47 14.45 19.30 -5.07
N GLY A 48 15.53 20.08 -4.88
CA GLY A 48 15.48 21.50 -4.62
C GLY A 48 14.88 21.90 -3.27
N VAL A 49 15.04 21.06 -2.25
CA VAL A 49 14.53 21.30 -0.89
C VAL A 49 15.63 21.12 0.17
N SER A 50 15.34 21.50 1.42
CA SER A 50 16.28 21.26 2.51
C SER A 50 16.15 19.82 3.06
N PRO A 51 17.22 19.23 3.68
CA PRO A 51 17.13 17.96 4.39
C PRO A 51 16.05 17.94 5.48
N ARG A 52 15.83 19.07 6.17
CA ARG A 52 14.73 19.22 7.13
C ARG A 52 13.36 19.03 6.45
N THR A 53 13.23 19.48 5.19
CA THR A 53 11.99 19.29 4.43
C THR A 53 11.78 17.83 4.08
N PHE A 54 12.85 17.08 3.76
CA PHE A 54 12.77 15.64 3.51
C PHE A 54 12.09 14.91 4.69
N PHE A 55 12.54 15.15 5.91
CA PHE A 55 11.99 14.50 7.12
C PHE A 55 10.54 14.89 7.47
N ASN A 56 9.96 15.91 6.80
CA ASN A 56 8.51 16.18 6.88
C ASN A 56 7.67 15.18 6.04
N TYR A 57 8.31 14.42 5.13
CA TYR A 57 7.66 13.52 4.19
C TYR A 57 8.02 12.05 4.39
N PHE A 58 9.25 11.76 4.84
CA PHE A 58 9.79 10.42 5.01
C PHE A 58 10.49 10.32 6.35
N ASP A 59 10.34 9.17 7.04
CA ASP A 59 11.03 8.92 8.30
C ASP A 59 12.49 8.54 8.10
N THR A 60 12.75 7.79 7.03
CA THR A 60 14.08 7.33 6.64
C THR A 60 14.29 7.56 5.16
N HIS A 61 15.56 7.51 4.71
CA HIS A 61 15.84 7.64 3.29
C HIS A 61 15.29 6.45 2.49
N ASP A 62 15.22 5.25 3.09
CA ASP A 62 14.68 4.05 2.47
C ASP A 62 13.21 4.21 2.08
N ASP A 63 12.44 4.96 2.88
CA ASP A 63 11.00 5.17 2.64
C ASP A 63 10.75 5.92 1.32
N ALA A 64 11.74 6.70 0.85
CA ALA A 64 11.64 7.42 -0.42
C ALA A 64 11.74 6.48 -1.63
N PHE A 65 12.42 5.33 -1.50
CA PHE A 65 12.54 4.35 -2.60
C PHE A 65 11.29 3.49 -2.77
N VAL A 66 10.58 3.17 -1.67
CA VAL A 66 9.48 2.17 -1.64
C VAL A 66 8.08 2.77 -1.76
N MET A 67 7.94 4.05 -2.08
CA MET A 67 6.64 4.74 -2.23
C MET A 67 5.71 4.63 -1.02
N ILE A 68 6.24 4.44 0.17
CA ILE A 68 5.40 4.42 1.37
C ILE A 68 4.95 5.84 1.63
N ASP A 69 3.73 6.14 1.22
CA ASP A 69 3.05 7.38 1.56
C ASP A 69 2.24 7.14 2.83
N ARG A 70 2.62 7.78 3.93
CA ARG A 70 1.85 7.74 5.18
C ARG A 70 0.38 8.10 4.99
N ASP A 71 0.11 8.99 4.04
CA ASP A 71 -1.24 9.44 3.74
C ASP A 71 -2.03 8.40 2.91
N VAL A 72 -1.38 7.45 2.20
CA VAL A 72 -2.07 6.37 1.45
C VAL A 72 -2.86 5.49 2.40
N GLY A 73 -2.25 5.01 3.48
CA GLY A 73 -2.93 4.19 4.46
C GLY A 73 -4.19 4.86 5.01
N GLU A 74 -4.13 6.16 5.33
CA GLU A 74 -5.33 6.89 5.81
C GLU A 74 -6.38 7.08 4.70
N ARG A 75 -5.97 7.30 3.46
CA ARG A 75 -6.94 7.40 2.34
C ARG A 75 -7.63 6.07 2.07
N VAL A 76 -6.89 4.96 2.10
CA VAL A 76 -7.46 3.60 1.99
C VAL A 76 -8.45 3.34 3.13
N ARG A 77 -8.05 3.60 4.37
CA ARG A 77 -8.92 3.42 5.55
C ARG A 77 -10.19 4.27 5.46
N ARG A 78 -10.07 5.51 4.99
CA ARG A 78 -11.23 6.39 4.78
C ARG A 78 -12.14 5.84 3.70
N ALA A 79 -11.60 5.43 2.55
CA ALA A 79 -12.39 4.82 1.48
C ALA A 79 -13.14 3.56 1.95
N VAL A 80 -12.50 2.72 2.77
CA VAL A 80 -13.12 1.54 3.37
C VAL A 80 -14.26 1.93 4.32
N ARG A 81 -14.08 2.95 5.17
CA ARG A 81 -15.14 3.42 6.10
C ARG A 81 -16.33 4.04 5.38
N GLU A 82 -16.07 4.79 4.29
CA GLU A 82 -17.08 5.52 3.53
C GLU A 82 -17.80 4.65 2.47
N ALA A 83 -17.30 3.44 2.21
CA ALA A 83 -17.88 2.55 1.23
C ALA A 83 -19.34 2.16 1.61
N PRO A 84 -20.27 2.06 0.63
CA PRO A 84 -21.65 1.70 0.89
C PRO A 84 -21.81 0.40 1.69
N ALA A 85 -22.75 0.39 2.63
CA ALA A 85 -23.09 -0.81 3.38
C ALA A 85 -23.56 -1.95 2.43
N GLY A 86 -23.24 -3.21 2.79
CA GLY A 86 -23.65 -4.38 2.00
C GLY A 86 -22.69 -4.80 0.88
N ARG A 87 -21.70 -3.99 0.52
CA ARG A 87 -20.65 -4.43 -0.41
C ARG A 87 -19.71 -5.44 0.24
N PRO A 88 -19.26 -6.48 -0.49
CA PRO A 88 -18.30 -7.45 0.01
C PRO A 88 -17.01 -6.75 0.50
N PRO A 89 -16.56 -7.02 1.74
CA PRO A 89 -15.41 -6.31 2.31
C PRO A 89 -14.12 -6.46 1.50
N LEU A 90 -13.87 -7.61 0.87
CA LEU A 90 -12.70 -7.84 0.02
C LEU A 90 -12.69 -6.93 -1.22
N GLU A 91 -13.86 -6.75 -1.87
CA GLU A 91 -14.01 -5.86 -3.02
C GLU A 91 -13.77 -4.40 -2.62
N VAL A 92 -14.33 -3.97 -1.48
CA VAL A 92 -14.13 -2.61 -0.96
C VAL A 92 -12.67 -2.32 -0.71
N VAL A 93 -11.96 -3.25 -0.09
CA VAL A 93 -10.52 -3.12 0.19
C VAL A 93 -9.73 -3.10 -1.12
N ARG A 94 -10.04 -3.99 -2.07
CA ARG A 94 -9.42 -4.01 -3.41
C ARG A 94 -9.55 -2.65 -4.10
N GLU A 95 -10.75 -2.12 -4.17
CA GLU A 95 -11.00 -0.83 -4.83
C GLU A 95 -10.31 0.34 -4.14
N ALA A 96 -10.28 0.34 -2.81
CA ALA A 96 -9.60 1.38 -2.05
C ALA A 96 -8.09 1.41 -2.35
N PHE A 97 -7.44 0.25 -2.44
CA PHE A 97 -6.04 0.16 -2.85
C PHE A 97 -5.84 0.49 -4.34
N ALA A 98 -6.68 -0.04 -5.22
CA ALA A 98 -6.60 0.23 -6.67
C ALA A 98 -6.73 1.72 -6.97
N ALA A 99 -7.63 2.44 -6.30
CA ALA A 99 -7.79 3.88 -6.45
C ALA A 99 -6.51 4.66 -6.09
N GLU A 100 -5.80 4.24 -5.04
CA GLU A 100 -4.51 4.85 -4.68
C GLU A 100 -3.40 4.54 -5.67
N LEU A 101 -3.35 3.33 -6.19
CA LEU A 101 -2.39 2.92 -7.22
C LEU A 101 -2.60 3.67 -8.55
N MET A 102 -3.86 3.92 -8.93
CA MET A 102 -4.18 4.72 -10.13
C MET A 102 -3.85 6.21 -9.97
N ASN A 103 -3.80 6.72 -8.74
CA ASN A 103 -3.44 8.11 -8.45
C ASN A 103 -1.93 8.38 -8.52
N VAL A 104 -1.13 7.36 -8.80
CA VAL A 104 0.30 7.50 -8.99
C VAL A 104 0.57 8.03 -10.40
N GLU A 105 0.48 9.34 -10.57
CA GLU A 105 0.89 10.07 -11.79
C GLU A 105 2.42 10.10 -11.90
N GLU A 106 3.06 8.96 -11.90
CA GLU A 106 4.49 8.87 -12.14
C GLU A 106 4.77 8.56 -13.61
N GLN A 107 5.86 9.14 -14.10
CA GLN A 107 6.36 8.83 -15.42
C GLN A 107 6.76 7.35 -15.48
N GLN A 108 6.46 6.68 -16.58
CA GLN A 108 6.81 5.26 -16.80
C GLN A 108 8.30 4.96 -16.54
N GLU A 109 9.17 5.93 -16.80
CA GLU A 109 10.59 5.84 -16.51
C GLU A 109 10.88 5.63 -15.00
N ILE A 110 10.21 6.38 -14.12
CA ILE A 110 10.40 6.27 -12.67
C ILE A 110 9.94 4.90 -12.16
N TRP A 111 8.83 4.38 -12.70
CA TRP A 111 8.38 3.03 -12.37
C TRP A 111 9.43 1.97 -12.74
N ARG A 112 10.02 2.08 -13.93
CA ARG A 112 11.08 1.17 -14.37
C ARG A 112 12.33 1.27 -13.49
N LEU A 113 12.78 2.50 -13.19
CA LEU A 113 13.93 2.72 -12.32
C LEU A 113 13.68 2.16 -10.91
N ARG A 114 12.49 2.39 -10.37
CA ARG A 114 12.09 1.86 -9.07
C ARG A 114 12.12 0.32 -9.05
N ALA A 115 11.54 -0.33 -10.04
CA ALA A 115 11.61 -1.79 -10.15
C ALA A 115 13.06 -2.28 -10.14
N THR A 116 13.96 -1.61 -10.88
CA THR A 116 15.38 -1.93 -10.90
C THR A 116 16.04 -1.74 -9.53
N VAL A 117 15.74 -0.65 -8.82
CA VAL A 117 16.27 -0.38 -7.47
C VAL A 117 15.80 -1.45 -6.48
N LEU A 118 14.51 -1.79 -6.49
CA LEU A 118 13.94 -2.79 -5.58
C LEU A 118 14.48 -4.20 -5.87
N GLN A 119 14.73 -4.55 -7.13
CA GLN A 119 15.38 -5.81 -7.50
C GLN A 119 16.83 -5.91 -6.99
N ARG A 120 17.60 -4.81 -7.08
CA ARG A 120 18.98 -4.75 -6.60
C ARG A 120 19.08 -4.69 -5.08
N SER A 121 18.05 -4.18 -4.41
CA SER A 121 18.02 -3.97 -2.97
C SER A 121 16.76 -4.57 -2.33
N PRO A 122 16.63 -5.93 -2.28
CA PRO A 122 15.42 -6.60 -1.77
C PRO A 122 15.09 -6.26 -0.32
N HIS A 123 16.08 -5.85 0.49
CA HIS A 123 15.88 -5.41 1.87
C HIS A 123 14.95 -4.19 1.98
N LEU A 124 14.88 -3.35 0.95
CA LEU A 124 13.97 -2.21 0.91
C LEU A 124 12.50 -2.65 0.93
N LEU A 125 12.17 -3.74 0.21
CA LEU A 125 10.82 -4.32 0.25
C LEU A 125 10.49 -4.86 1.65
N VAL A 126 11.44 -5.57 2.27
CA VAL A 126 11.26 -6.13 3.63
C VAL A 126 11.09 -5.03 4.66
N ARG A 127 11.87 -3.96 4.57
CA ARG A 127 11.78 -2.82 5.49
C ARG A 127 10.47 -2.06 5.33
N GLY A 128 10.03 -1.85 4.09
CA GLY A 128 8.71 -1.31 3.80
C GLY A 128 7.58 -2.09 4.48
N MET A 129 7.75 -3.41 4.59
CA MET A 129 6.78 -4.29 5.27
C MET A 129 6.72 -4.07 6.78
N GLY A 130 7.82 -3.71 7.45
CA GLY A 130 7.83 -3.43 8.90
C GLY A 130 6.99 -2.20 9.28
N ALA A 131 6.95 -1.17 8.44
CA ALA A 131 6.08 -0.01 8.61
C ALA A 131 4.59 -0.35 8.44
N HIS A 132 4.26 -1.48 7.81
CA HIS A 132 2.90 -1.88 7.49
C HIS A 132 2.12 -2.49 8.67
N ILE A 133 2.76 -2.95 9.75
CA ILE A 133 2.03 -3.57 10.87
C ILE A 133 1.05 -2.58 11.51
N ALA A 134 1.48 -1.34 11.74
CA ALA A 134 0.60 -0.30 12.30
C ALA A 134 -0.54 0.05 11.32
N ASP A 135 -0.24 0.13 10.04
CA ASP A 135 -1.23 0.39 8.99
C ASP A 135 -2.21 -0.79 8.81
N GLU A 136 -1.73 -2.02 8.93
CA GLU A 136 -2.54 -3.24 8.90
C GLU A 136 -3.55 -3.27 10.05
N ILE A 137 -3.10 -2.98 11.28
CA ILE A 137 -3.99 -2.90 12.43
C ILE A 137 -5.02 -1.79 12.25
N ALA A 138 -4.61 -0.64 11.76
CA ALA A 138 -5.50 0.49 11.51
C ALA A 138 -6.51 0.18 10.39
N LEU A 139 -6.11 -0.58 9.35
CA LEU A 139 -7.00 -1.08 8.30
C LEU A 139 -8.00 -2.09 8.85
N ALA A 140 -7.54 -3.04 9.68
CA ALA A 140 -8.42 -3.98 10.38
C ALA A 140 -9.47 -3.24 11.23
N GLY A 141 -9.07 -2.17 11.93
CA GLY A 141 -9.98 -1.30 12.67
C GLY A 141 -11.03 -0.61 11.77
N ALA A 142 -10.63 -0.15 10.59
CA ALA A 142 -11.57 0.45 9.62
C ALA A 142 -12.58 -0.58 9.08
N ILE A 143 -12.12 -1.80 8.80
CA ILE A 143 -12.97 -2.92 8.35
C ILE A 143 -13.96 -3.31 9.46
N ALA A 144 -13.50 -3.44 10.72
CA ALA A 144 -14.33 -3.76 11.86
C ALA A 144 -15.41 -2.70 12.11
N GLY A 145 -15.03 -1.42 12.05
CA GLY A 145 -15.97 -0.30 12.20
C GLY A 145 -17.08 -0.30 11.16
N ARG A 146 -16.75 -0.67 9.92
CA ARG A 146 -17.75 -0.82 8.85
C ARG A 146 -18.68 -2.01 9.07
N ALA A 147 -18.17 -3.15 9.54
CA ALA A 147 -18.98 -4.32 9.87
C ALA A 147 -19.91 -4.05 11.06
N GLY A 148 -19.45 -3.32 12.10
CA GLY A 148 -20.24 -2.92 13.25
C GLY A 148 -21.38 -1.94 12.92
N ALA A 149 -21.22 -1.11 11.91
CA ALA A 149 -22.28 -0.21 11.42
C ALA A 149 -23.41 -0.96 10.68
N ALA A 150 -23.16 -2.19 10.24
CA ALA A 150 -24.13 -3.05 9.54
C ALA A 150 -24.89 -4.00 10.47
N THR A 151 -24.51 -4.12 11.74
CA THR A 151 -25.16 -5.00 12.73
C THR A 151 -25.86 -4.15 13.79
N PRO A 152 -27.18 -4.35 14.09
CA PRO A 152 -27.80 -3.70 15.22
C PRO A 152 -27.07 -4.13 16.50
N THR A 153 -26.59 -3.14 17.22
CA THR A 153 -25.80 -3.28 18.44
C THR A 153 -26.58 -4.06 19.49
N VAL A 154 -26.19 -5.29 19.75
CA VAL A 154 -26.50 -5.92 21.04
C VAL A 154 -25.57 -5.22 22.04
N PRO A 155 -26.13 -4.52 23.08
CA PRO A 155 -25.29 -3.82 24.04
C PRO A 155 -24.39 -4.85 24.74
N PRO A 156 -23.11 -4.54 24.96
CA PRO A 156 -22.22 -5.43 25.67
C PRO A 156 -22.79 -5.62 27.09
N THR A 157 -23.16 -6.86 27.41
CA THR A 157 -23.52 -7.25 28.77
C THR A 157 -22.31 -6.95 29.65
N GLY A 158 -22.47 -5.92 30.47
CA GLY A 158 -21.43 -5.32 31.29
C GLY A 158 -20.71 -6.32 32.17
N ARG A 159 -19.53 -6.72 31.77
CA ARG A 159 -18.50 -7.12 32.73
C ARG A 159 -17.77 -5.86 33.16
N ARG A 160 -18.12 -5.37 34.37
CA ARG A 160 -17.33 -4.36 35.08
C ARG A 160 -15.90 -4.89 35.20
N ARG A 161 -14.97 -4.18 34.57
CA ARG A 161 -13.53 -4.41 34.73
C ARG A 161 -13.16 -4.09 36.19
N PRO A 162 -12.49 -5.01 36.90
CA PRO A 162 -12.06 -4.69 38.29
C PRO A 162 -11.07 -3.53 38.24
N PRO A 163 -11.12 -2.59 39.19
CA PRO A 163 -10.12 -1.55 39.34
C PRO A 163 -8.83 -2.20 39.85
N CYS A 164 -7.69 -1.82 39.24
CA CYS A 164 -6.33 -2.24 39.58
C CYS A 164 -5.91 -3.64 39.01
N ALA A 165 -5.95 -3.80 37.70
CA ALA A 165 -5.04 -4.72 37.07
C ALA A 165 -3.85 -3.88 36.54
N GLU A 166 -2.66 -4.16 37.06
CA GLU A 166 -1.40 -3.64 36.51
C GLU A 166 -1.41 -3.83 34.99
N ARG A 167 -1.13 -2.75 34.27
CA ARG A 167 -1.03 -2.81 32.80
C ARG A 167 0.09 -3.81 32.50
N PRO A 168 -0.18 -4.95 31.83
CA PRO A 168 0.89 -5.87 31.46
C PRO A 168 1.92 -5.10 30.64
N ALA A 169 3.20 -5.41 30.83
CA ALA A 169 4.27 -4.86 30.04
C ALA A 169 3.92 -5.02 28.55
N PRO A 170 4.17 -4.01 27.71
CA PRO A 170 3.88 -4.11 26.29
C PRO A 170 4.61 -5.33 25.73
N GLY A 171 3.84 -6.32 25.25
CA GLY A 171 4.37 -7.51 24.61
C GLY A 171 5.03 -7.13 23.26
N PRO A 172 5.78 -8.05 22.65
CA PRO A 172 6.44 -7.82 21.36
C PRO A 172 5.47 -7.55 20.22
N PHE A 173 4.16 -7.77 20.43
CA PHE A 173 3.11 -7.52 19.45
C PHE A 173 2.15 -6.44 19.92
N PRO A 174 1.63 -5.60 19.00
CA PRO A 174 0.60 -4.62 19.32
C PRO A 174 -0.65 -5.29 19.89
N ASP A 175 -1.30 -4.65 20.88
CA ASP A 175 -2.56 -5.14 21.43
C ASP A 175 -3.70 -4.99 20.42
N THR A 176 -4.05 -6.10 19.79
CA THR A 176 -5.18 -6.23 18.85
C THR A 176 -6.34 -7.06 19.41
N SER A 177 -6.36 -7.29 20.73
CA SER A 177 -7.37 -8.12 21.39
C SER A 177 -8.81 -7.60 21.23
N HIS A 178 -8.94 -6.29 20.93
CA HIS A 178 -10.22 -5.62 20.70
C HIS A 178 -10.79 -5.83 19.28
N LEU A 179 -10.01 -6.42 18.36
CA LEU A 179 -10.43 -6.67 16.99
C LEU A 179 -10.78 -8.15 16.79
N ASP A 180 -11.88 -8.40 16.10
CA ASP A 180 -12.28 -9.74 15.68
C ASP A 180 -11.29 -10.36 14.67
N LEU A 181 -11.34 -11.68 14.52
CA LEU A 181 -10.44 -12.42 13.64
C LEU A 181 -10.58 -12.02 12.17
N TYR A 182 -11.81 -11.86 11.68
CA TYR A 182 -12.08 -11.59 10.26
C TYR A 182 -11.47 -10.26 9.77
N PRO A 183 -11.64 -9.10 10.44
CA PRO A 183 -10.99 -7.85 10.03
C PRO A 183 -9.46 -7.95 10.00
N LYS A 184 -8.86 -8.65 10.97
CA LYS A 184 -7.40 -8.88 11.00
C LYS A 184 -6.95 -9.68 9.80
N LEU A 185 -7.62 -10.82 9.55
CA LEU A 185 -7.30 -11.69 8.43
C LEU A 185 -7.42 -10.95 7.10
N LEU A 186 -8.51 -10.20 6.90
CA LEU A 186 -8.72 -9.47 5.65
C LEU A 186 -7.67 -8.38 5.45
N ALA A 187 -7.28 -7.64 6.49
CA ALA A 187 -6.24 -6.62 6.41
C ALA A 187 -4.87 -7.26 6.07
N SER A 188 -4.51 -8.37 6.72
CA SER A 188 -3.27 -9.11 6.46
C SER A 188 -3.22 -9.68 5.04
N VAL A 189 -4.33 -10.27 4.58
CA VAL A 189 -4.45 -10.81 3.22
C VAL A 189 -4.33 -9.69 2.18
N ALA A 190 -4.97 -8.55 2.40
CA ALA A 190 -4.90 -7.42 1.49
C ALA A 190 -3.48 -6.86 1.37
N ASN A 191 -2.77 -6.68 2.49
CA ASN A 191 -1.38 -6.22 2.48
C ASN A 191 -0.46 -7.26 1.81
N THR A 192 -0.70 -8.55 2.05
CA THR A 192 0.02 -9.63 1.38
C THR A 192 -0.22 -9.59 -0.13
N ALA A 193 -1.45 -9.35 -0.57
CA ALA A 193 -1.79 -9.20 -1.98
C ALA A 193 -1.03 -8.05 -2.65
N VAL A 194 -0.98 -6.87 -2.02
CA VAL A 194 -0.19 -5.72 -2.51
C VAL A 194 1.29 -6.08 -2.63
N ARG A 195 1.86 -6.72 -1.60
CA ARG A 195 3.26 -7.14 -1.59
C ARG A 195 3.58 -8.15 -2.71
N VAL A 196 2.78 -9.22 -2.82
CA VAL A 196 2.95 -10.24 -3.85
C VAL A 196 2.83 -9.65 -5.25
N SER A 197 1.89 -8.72 -5.46
CA SER A 197 1.74 -7.99 -6.71
C SER A 197 3.00 -7.19 -7.04
N ALA A 198 3.58 -6.49 -6.05
CA ALA A 198 4.80 -5.71 -6.24
C ALA A 198 6.01 -6.61 -6.55
N GLU A 199 6.18 -7.72 -5.82
CA GLU A 199 7.25 -8.69 -6.05
C GLU A 199 7.15 -9.30 -7.45
N HIS A 200 5.95 -9.71 -7.85
CA HIS A 200 5.71 -10.31 -9.17
C HIS A 200 5.95 -9.30 -10.30
N TRP A 201 5.44 -8.08 -10.15
CA TRP A 201 5.67 -7.00 -11.09
C TRP A 201 7.17 -6.67 -11.24
N CYS A 202 7.90 -6.56 -10.12
CA CYS A 202 9.36 -6.36 -10.15
C CYS A 202 10.08 -7.51 -10.89
N ALA A 203 9.68 -8.75 -10.68
CA ALA A 203 10.29 -9.90 -11.35
C ALA A 203 10.06 -9.88 -12.88
N GLN A 204 8.92 -9.38 -13.35
CA GLN A 204 8.61 -9.24 -14.76
C GLN A 204 9.29 -8.04 -15.42
N ALA A 205 9.74 -7.06 -14.67
CA ALA A 205 10.34 -5.83 -15.17
C ALA A 205 11.61 -6.04 -16.05
N GLN A 206 12.19 -7.22 -16.01
CA GLN A 206 13.32 -7.60 -16.88
C GLN A 206 12.87 -8.04 -18.27
N ALA A 207 11.65 -8.55 -18.41
CA ALA A 207 11.15 -9.12 -19.67
C ALA A 207 10.23 -8.15 -20.43
N GLU A 208 9.56 -7.26 -19.71
CA GLU A 208 8.56 -6.31 -20.25
C GLU A 208 8.81 -4.91 -19.71
N THR A 209 8.25 -3.89 -20.38
CA THR A 209 8.37 -2.51 -19.89
C THR A 209 7.45 -2.32 -18.69
N PRO A 210 7.99 -2.11 -17.47
CA PRO A 210 7.16 -1.90 -16.28
C PRO A 210 6.27 -0.67 -16.43
N SER A 211 4.99 -0.81 -16.14
CA SER A 211 4.03 0.29 -16.18
C SER A 211 3.06 0.21 -15.00
N PRO A 212 2.44 1.32 -14.61
CA PRO A 212 1.35 1.31 -13.63
C PRO A 212 0.19 0.40 -14.04
N ALA A 213 -0.14 0.33 -15.34
CA ALA A 213 -1.19 -0.52 -15.86
C ALA A 213 -0.87 -2.01 -15.66
N ALA A 214 0.36 -2.44 -15.98
CA ALA A 214 0.80 -3.82 -15.74
C ALA A 214 0.78 -4.18 -14.26
N PHE A 215 1.14 -3.26 -13.38
CA PHE A 215 1.01 -3.48 -11.94
C PHE A 215 -0.44 -3.68 -11.52
N LEU A 216 -1.37 -2.86 -12.02
CA LEU A 216 -2.80 -2.96 -11.72
C LEU A 216 -3.41 -4.26 -12.23
N GLU A 217 -3.02 -4.73 -13.41
CA GLU A 217 -3.46 -6.03 -13.92
C GLU A 217 -3.05 -7.15 -12.96
N ILE A 218 -1.78 -7.21 -12.56
CA ILE A 218 -1.29 -8.19 -11.59
C ILE A 218 -2.04 -8.08 -10.25
N PHE A 219 -2.25 -6.85 -9.78
CA PHE A 219 -2.96 -6.58 -8.54
C PHE A 219 -4.40 -7.11 -8.59
N HIS A 220 -5.12 -6.86 -9.68
CA HIS A 220 -6.48 -7.38 -9.86
C HIS A 220 -6.50 -8.90 -9.94
N ASP A 221 -5.58 -9.52 -10.67
CA ASP A 221 -5.46 -10.97 -10.78
C ASP A 221 -5.24 -11.62 -9.41
N VAL A 222 -4.39 -11.03 -8.55
CA VAL A 222 -4.16 -11.55 -7.19
C VAL A 222 -5.44 -11.48 -6.36
N PHE A 223 -6.19 -10.39 -6.42
CA PHE A 223 -7.45 -10.25 -5.69
C PHE A 223 -8.56 -11.16 -6.23
N ASP A 224 -8.60 -11.40 -7.53
CA ASP A 224 -9.56 -12.33 -8.15
C ASP A 224 -9.26 -13.77 -7.74
N GLN A 225 -7.99 -14.18 -7.64
CA GLN A 225 -7.61 -15.48 -7.08
C GLN A 225 -8.01 -15.61 -5.61
N LEU A 226 -7.85 -14.56 -4.79
CA LEU A 226 -8.30 -14.55 -3.41
C LEU A 226 -9.83 -14.67 -3.31
N ALA A 227 -10.56 -13.96 -4.15
CA ALA A 227 -12.03 -14.02 -4.20
C ALA A 227 -12.54 -15.41 -4.60
N ALA A 228 -11.81 -16.10 -5.50
CA ALA A 228 -12.10 -17.46 -5.92
C ALA A 228 -11.69 -18.55 -4.89
N GLY A 229 -11.06 -18.16 -3.76
CA GLY A 229 -10.61 -19.10 -2.74
C GLY A 229 -9.28 -19.78 -3.05
N LEU A 230 -8.40 -19.13 -3.81
CA LEU A 230 -7.08 -19.64 -4.19
C LEU A 230 -7.15 -21.02 -4.89
N PRO A 231 -7.92 -21.17 -5.98
CA PRO A 231 -7.99 -22.42 -6.69
C PRO A 231 -6.60 -22.82 -7.22
N GLN A 232 -6.30 -24.11 -7.17
CA GLN A 232 -5.04 -24.60 -7.74
C GLN A 232 -5.04 -24.37 -9.26
N PRO A 233 -4.02 -23.70 -9.84
CA PRO A 233 -3.96 -23.48 -11.28
C PRO A 233 -3.98 -24.81 -12.03
N GLN A 234 -4.86 -24.95 -13.02
CA GLN A 234 -4.89 -26.14 -13.86
C GLN A 234 -3.75 -26.11 -14.88
N PRO A 235 -3.22 -27.26 -15.33
CA PRO A 235 -2.10 -27.32 -16.28
C PRO A 235 -2.36 -26.68 -17.67
N GLY A 236 -3.50 -26.05 -17.88
CA GLY A 236 -3.86 -25.32 -19.11
C GLY A 236 -4.07 -23.81 -18.95
N ASP A 237 -4.10 -23.31 -17.71
CA ASP A 237 -4.45 -21.90 -17.40
C ASP A 237 -3.29 -20.91 -17.54
N ARG A 238 -2.14 -21.34 -18.02
CA ARG A 238 -1.06 -20.39 -18.31
C ARG A 238 -1.50 -19.57 -19.53
N PRO A 239 -1.56 -18.21 -19.43
CA PRO A 239 -1.81 -17.39 -20.60
C PRO A 239 -0.78 -17.75 -21.67
N SER A 240 -1.28 -18.22 -22.82
CA SER A 240 -0.41 -18.63 -23.92
C SER A 240 0.35 -17.40 -24.41
N LYS A 241 1.67 -17.42 -24.31
CA LYS A 241 2.58 -16.36 -24.81
C LYS A 241 2.51 -16.15 -26.34
N ASP A 242 1.58 -16.83 -27.03
CA ASP A 242 1.64 -16.98 -28.48
C ASP A 242 0.56 -16.22 -29.29
N SER A 243 -0.32 -15.42 -28.61
CA SER A 243 -1.38 -14.73 -29.35
C SER A 243 -1.01 -13.33 -29.88
N ARG A 244 0.26 -12.91 -29.84
CA ARG A 244 0.73 -11.64 -30.44
C ARG A 244 1.78 -11.78 -31.49
N ARG A 245 1.64 -12.81 -32.36
CA ARG A 245 2.30 -12.85 -33.67
C ARG A 245 1.26 -13.07 -34.74
N THR A 246 0.73 -12.00 -35.26
CA THR A 246 0.16 -11.97 -36.61
C THR A 246 0.52 -10.63 -37.25
N PRO A 247 0.86 -10.64 -38.56
CA PRO A 247 1.76 -9.73 -39.23
C PRO A 247 1.21 -8.33 -39.46
#